data_0f049345d93d952fda9dada31bfc0711
#
_entry.id   0f049345d93d952fda9dada31bfc0711
#
_cell.length_a   1.000
_cell.length_b   1.000
_cell.length_c   1.000
_cell.angle_alpha   90.00
_cell.angle_beta   90.00
_cell.angle_gamma   90.00
#
_symmetry.space_group_name_H-M   'P 1'
#
loop_
_entity.id
_entity.type
_entity.pdbx_description
1 polymer ?
#
loop_
_entity_poly.entity_id
_entity_poly.type
_entity_poly.pdbx_seq_one_letter_code
_entity_poly.pdbx_strand_id
1 'polypeptide(L)' 'MVDDDTTTVLDEANAGAVRMMLTKLSDHDLVEVFETLGGRGPIADLAADQMRDRNVDF' A
#
# COMPACT_ATOMS: atom_id res chain seq x y z
N MET A 1 2.43 -12.49 -22.17
CA MET A 1 1.42 -12.69 -21.27
C MET A 1 1.87 -12.39 -19.85
N VAL A 2 0.97 -12.33 -19.02
CA VAL A 2 1.26 -11.84 -17.70
C VAL A 2 1.90 -12.88 -16.84
N ASP A 3 2.92 -12.51 -16.15
CA ASP A 3 3.51 -13.35 -15.19
C ASP A 3 2.73 -13.39 -13.94
N ASP A 4 2.66 -14.54 -13.36
CA ASP A 4 2.01 -14.67 -12.08
C ASP A 4 2.72 -13.87 -11.01
N ASP A 5 3.98 -13.64 -11.20
CA ASP A 5 4.75 -12.89 -10.22
C ASP A 5 4.22 -11.50 -10.03
N THR A 6 3.66 -10.94 -11.09
CA THR A 6 3.17 -9.57 -10.97
C THR A 6 1.94 -9.48 -10.10
N THR A 7 1.30 -10.59 -9.80
CA THR A 7 0.12 -10.56 -8.94
C THR A 7 0.46 -10.63 -7.47
N THR A 8 1.65 -11.15 -7.13
CA THR A 8 2.02 -11.30 -5.74
C THR A 8 3.14 -10.36 -5.33
N VAL A 9 3.92 -9.90 -6.30
CA VAL A 9 5.05 -9.03 -6.03
C VAL A 9 4.89 -7.77 -6.85
N LEU A 10 4.91 -6.66 -6.16
CA LEU A 10 4.84 -5.36 -6.80
C LEU A 10 6.24 -5.01 -7.26
N ASP A 11 6.44 -4.77 -8.56
CA ASP A 11 7.77 -4.41 -9.00
C ASP A 11 8.09 -2.99 -8.58
N GLU A 12 9.35 -2.62 -8.70
CA GLU A 12 9.87 -1.42 -8.11
C GLU A 12 9.20 -0.17 -8.66
N ALA A 13 8.95 -0.14 -9.96
CA ALA A 13 8.32 1.02 -10.56
C ALA A 13 6.89 1.19 -10.09
N ASN A 14 6.16 0.08 -10.01
CA ASN A 14 4.79 0.13 -9.56
C ASN A 14 4.70 0.43 -8.07
N ALA A 15 5.64 -0.10 -7.30
CA ALA A 15 5.68 0.21 -5.87
C ALA A 15 5.88 1.70 -5.65
N GLY A 16 6.75 2.32 -6.43
CA GLY A 16 6.95 3.75 -6.32
C GLY A 16 5.71 4.54 -6.65
N ALA A 17 4.99 4.12 -7.69
CA ALA A 17 3.75 4.81 -8.07
C ALA A 17 2.69 4.65 -7.00
N VAL A 18 2.54 3.46 -6.45
CA VAL A 18 1.57 3.22 -5.39
C VAL A 18 1.93 4.02 -4.16
N ARG A 19 3.20 4.04 -3.81
CA ARG A 19 3.66 4.81 -2.65
C ARG A 19 3.32 6.28 -2.81
N MET A 20 3.52 6.82 -4.01
CA MET A 20 3.19 8.20 -4.27
C MET A 20 1.68 8.45 -4.12
N MET A 21 0.87 7.54 -4.64
CA MET A 21 -0.57 7.66 -4.48
C MET A 21 -0.97 7.63 -3.02
N LEU A 22 -0.40 6.72 -2.27
CA LEU A 22 -0.73 6.59 -0.85
C LEU A 22 -0.34 7.83 -0.08
N THR A 23 0.74 8.48 -0.49
CA THR A 23 1.19 9.70 0.17
C THR A 23 0.14 10.80 0.12
N LYS A 24 -0.70 10.78 -0.89
CA LYS A 24 -1.73 11.80 -1.08
C LYS A 24 -3.03 11.49 -0.39
N LEU A 25 -3.16 10.30 0.17
CA LEU A 25 -4.37 9.93 0.87
C LEU A 25 -4.36 10.48 2.29
N SER A 26 -5.55 10.74 2.80
CA SER A 26 -5.69 11.13 4.20
C SER A 26 -5.41 9.92 5.08
N ASP A 27 -5.21 10.18 6.37
CA ASP A 27 -4.97 9.10 7.32
C ASP A 27 -6.14 8.12 7.32
N HIS A 28 -7.35 8.64 7.28
CA HIS A 28 -8.55 7.82 7.26
C HIS A 28 -8.56 6.92 6.01
N ASP A 29 -8.22 7.48 4.86
CA ASP A 29 -8.24 6.72 3.62
C ASP A 29 -7.17 5.65 3.62
N LEU A 30 -6.00 5.93 4.21
CA LEU A 30 -4.97 4.91 4.33
C LEU A 30 -5.44 3.73 5.16
N VAL A 31 -6.11 4.01 6.26
CA VAL A 31 -6.65 2.96 7.11
C VAL A 31 -7.67 2.15 6.34
N GLU A 32 -8.52 2.83 5.57
CA GLU A 32 -9.52 2.16 4.76
C GLU A 32 -8.89 1.22 3.74
N VAL A 33 -7.86 1.68 3.07
CA VAL A 33 -7.15 0.85 2.10
C VAL A 33 -6.55 -0.37 2.79
N PHE A 34 -5.88 -0.15 3.90
CA PHE A 34 -5.25 -1.22 4.64
C PHE A 34 -6.27 -2.28 5.06
N GLU A 35 -7.39 -1.83 5.58
CA GLU A 35 -8.43 -2.73 6.07
C GLU A 35 -9.13 -3.46 4.93
N THR A 36 -9.36 -2.75 3.84
CA THR A 36 -9.99 -3.37 2.67
C THR A 36 -9.14 -4.50 2.14
N LEU A 37 -7.83 -4.37 2.23
CA LEU A 37 -6.91 -5.41 1.77
C LEU A 37 -6.66 -6.48 2.83
N GLY A 38 -7.27 -6.36 3.98
CA GLY A 38 -7.11 -7.33 5.04
C GLY A 38 -5.74 -7.28 5.70
N GLY A 39 -5.03 -6.19 5.55
CA GLY A 39 -3.71 -6.03 6.14
C GLY A 39 -2.64 -6.87 5.50
N ARG A 40 -2.88 -7.37 4.29
CA ARG A 40 -1.95 -8.28 3.63
C ARG A 40 -1.63 -7.82 2.23
N GLY A 41 -0.47 -8.23 1.76
CA GLY A 41 -0.05 -7.98 0.41
C GLY A 41 0.82 -6.75 0.31
N PRO A 42 1.47 -6.56 -0.84
CA PRO A 42 2.45 -5.49 -1.00
C PRO A 42 1.86 -4.09 -0.87
N ILE A 43 0.62 -3.90 -1.32
CA ILE A 43 0.02 -2.58 -1.21
C ILE A 43 -0.36 -2.28 0.23
N ALA A 44 -0.85 -3.28 0.97
CA ALA A 44 -1.14 -3.10 2.38
C ALA A 44 0.14 -2.80 3.16
N ASP A 45 1.25 -3.43 2.79
CA ASP A 45 2.53 -3.15 3.42
C ASP A 45 2.95 -1.71 3.21
N LEU A 46 2.76 -1.19 2.00
CA LEU A 46 3.10 0.20 1.72
C LEU A 46 2.19 1.15 2.49
N ALA A 47 0.91 0.82 2.60
CA ALA A 47 0.00 1.63 3.38
C ALA A 47 0.40 1.63 4.85
N ALA A 48 0.79 0.48 5.37
CA ALA A 48 1.25 0.40 6.76
C ALA A 48 2.48 1.26 7.00
N ASP A 49 3.41 1.26 6.04
CA ASP A 49 4.59 2.11 6.14
C ASP A 49 4.21 3.58 6.20
N GLN A 50 3.28 4.00 5.36
CA GLN A 50 2.82 5.39 5.40
C GLN A 50 2.18 5.73 6.72
N MET A 51 1.39 4.82 7.26
CA MET A 51 0.74 5.08 8.52
C MET A 51 1.73 5.16 9.67
N ARG A 52 2.77 4.35 9.63
CA ARG A 52 3.83 4.45 10.64
C ARG A 52 4.56 5.78 10.56
N ASP A 53 4.85 6.23 9.35
CA ASP A 53 5.51 7.51 9.15
C ASP A 53 4.69 8.65 9.70
N ARG A 54 3.38 8.54 9.63
CA ARG A 54 2.48 9.59 10.10
C ARG A 54 2.05 9.39 11.54
N ASN A 55 2.50 8.32 12.18
CA ASN A 55 2.06 7.96 13.53
C ASN A 55 0.56 7.74 13.60
N VAL A 56 0.01 7.10 12.59
CA VAL A 56 -1.39 6.77 12.56
C VAL A 56 -1.61 5.43 13.22
N ASP A 57 -2.60 5.37 14.07
CA ASP A 57 -2.98 4.13 14.73
C ASP A 57 -3.81 3.27 13.79
N PHE A 58 -3.45 1.99 13.69
CA PHE A 58 -4.23 1.10 12.84
C PHE A 58 -4.23 -0.34 13.32
#